data_0348b54a1fb3675e7ec0d34ba252e897
#
_entry.id   0348b54a1fb3675e7ec0d34ba252e897
#
_cell.length_a   1.000
_cell.length_b   1.000
_cell.length_c   1.000
_cell.angle_alpha   90.00
_cell.angle_beta   90.00
_cell.angle_gamma   90.00
#
_symmetry.space_group_name_H-M   'P 1'
#
loop_
_entity.id
_entity.type
_entity.pdbx_description
1 polymer ?
#
loop_
_entity_poly.entity_id
_entity_poly.type
_entity_poly.pdbx_seq_one_letter_code
_entity_poly.pdbx_strand_id
1 'polypeptide(L)'
;MSFLKAEWRKLAFANYEVNPNVLAQYIPPGTELDLWEGKCFVSLIGFIFSNTKIFGIKVPFHNTVEEVNLRFYVKRFENNTWKRGAVFIKEIVSKPMLTFVANTIYKEHYETMPMKYKWEENSENRSVAYHWRKNKIWQSFKVTAALKTSEIQENSETEFITEHYWGYAKVNDTVTNEYEVTHPRWKKYEVESADIKVDFKLVYGKYFEFLNHIKPTSIMLIEGSKITIEGKKTIKKEAF
;
A
#
# COMPACT_ATOMS: atom_id res chain seq x y z
N MET A 1 -15.67 -0.93 17.78
CA MET A 1 -14.45 -1.71 18.14
C MET A 1 -13.71 -1.99 16.86
N SER A 2 -12.45 -1.58 16.74
CA SER A 2 -11.67 -1.76 15.50
C SER A 2 -11.54 -3.25 15.16
N PHE A 3 -11.66 -3.56 13.88
CA PHE A 3 -11.50 -4.92 13.35
C PHE A 3 -10.08 -5.43 13.54
N LEU A 4 -9.08 -4.61 13.19
CA LEU A 4 -7.67 -4.96 13.29
C LEU A 4 -6.87 -3.82 13.92
N LYS A 5 -5.91 -4.19 14.78
CA LYS A 5 -4.86 -3.32 15.29
C LYS A 5 -3.51 -3.95 14.98
N ALA A 6 -2.59 -3.17 14.44
CA ALA A 6 -1.25 -3.63 14.11
C ALA A 6 -0.24 -2.48 14.17
N GLU A 7 0.99 -2.76 13.81
CA GLU A 7 1.98 -1.76 13.48
C GLU A 7 2.43 -1.97 12.04
N TRP A 8 2.46 -0.89 11.27
CA TRP A 8 3.16 -0.83 9.98
C TRP A 8 4.53 -0.24 10.22
N ARG A 9 5.56 -0.92 9.74
CA ARG A 9 6.95 -0.52 9.95
C ARG A 9 7.77 -0.68 8.68
N LYS A 10 8.82 0.16 8.56
CA LYS A 10 9.80 0.05 7.48
C LYS A 10 9.17 0.18 6.09
N LEU A 11 8.27 1.16 5.93
CA LEU A 11 7.52 1.33 4.70
C LEU A 11 8.41 1.95 3.61
N ALA A 12 8.72 1.16 2.60
CA ALA A 12 9.42 1.60 1.40
C ALA A 12 8.40 1.85 0.28
N PHE A 13 8.47 3.01 -0.37
CA PHE A 13 7.58 3.39 -1.48
C PHE A 13 8.40 3.68 -2.73
N ALA A 14 7.92 3.22 -3.88
CA ALA A 14 8.34 3.66 -5.18
C ALA A 14 7.11 4.18 -5.93
N ASN A 15 7.05 5.48 -6.19
CA ASN A 15 5.90 6.16 -6.76
C ASN A 15 6.13 6.43 -8.24
N TYR A 16 5.17 6.07 -9.07
CA TYR A 16 5.22 6.21 -10.52
C TYR A 16 4.07 7.11 -10.97
N GLU A 17 4.39 8.19 -11.67
CA GLU A 17 3.39 8.97 -12.39
C GLU A 17 2.89 8.16 -13.59
N VAL A 18 1.58 8.02 -13.72
CA VAL A 18 0.95 7.19 -14.75
C VAL A 18 -0.18 7.92 -15.46
N ASN A 19 -0.49 7.50 -16.70
CA ASN A 19 -1.68 7.98 -17.36
C ASN A 19 -2.94 7.47 -16.64
N PRO A 20 -3.89 8.34 -16.24
CA PRO A 20 -5.11 7.96 -15.52
C PRO A 20 -5.94 6.86 -16.22
N ASN A 21 -5.90 6.80 -17.54
CA ASN A 21 -6.65 5.80 -18.32
C ASN A 21 -6.24 4.36 -18.01
N VAL A 22 -5.00 4.13 -17.57
CA VAL A 22 -4.53 2.79 -17.16
C VAL A 22 -5.33 2.27 -15.97
N LEU A 23 -5.83 3.17 -15.13
CA LEU A 23 -6.52 2.83 -13.89
C LEU A 23 -8.05 2.78 -14.03
N ALA A 24 -8.62 3.24 -15.15
CA ALA A 24 -10.06 3.41 -15.32
C ALA A 24 -10.89 2.16 -14.94
N GLN A 25 -10.42 0.96 -15.32
CA GLN A 25 -11.10 -0.30 -15.02
C GLN A 25 -11.05 -0.71 -13.53
N TYR A 26 -10.09 -0.15 -12.79
CA TYR A 26 -9.86 -0.48 -11.37
C TYR A 26 -10.56 0.48 -10.42
N ILE A 27 -11.05 1.65 -10.89
CA ILE A 27 -11.70 2.64 -10.05
C ILE A 27 -12.99 2.05 -9.47
N PRO A 28 -13.13 1.99 -8.12
CA PRO A 28 -14.36 1.50 -7.51
C PRO A 28 -15.54 2.44 -7.76
N PRO A 29 -16.75 1.92 -8.01
CA PRO A 29 -17.92 2.77 -8.17
C PRO A 29 -18.16 3.67 -6.95
N GLY A 30 -18.47 4.95 -7.21
CA GLY A 30 -18.68 5.97 -6.18
C GLY A 30 -17.38 6.62 -5.67
N THR A 31 -16.24 6.35 -6.31
CA THR A 31 -14.98 7.03 -6.09
C THR A 31 -14.49 7.71 -7.36
N GLU A 32 -13.56 8.62 -7.25
CA GLU A 32 -12.82 9.23 -8.35
C GLU A 32 -11.30 9.20 -8.06
N LEU A 33 -10.47 9.35 -9.08
CA LEU A 33 -9.02 9.43 -8.88
C LEU A 33 -8.67 10.64 -8.01
N ASP A 34 -7.78 10.43 -7.05
CA ASP A 34 -7.18 11.52 -6.28
C ASP A 34 -5.85 11.89 -6.93
N LEU A 35 -5.74 13.11 -7.39
CA LEU A 35 -4.60 13.64 -8.14
C LEU A 35 -3.84 14.64 -7.28
N TRP A 36 -2.51 14.61 -7.33
CA TRP A 36 -1.65 15.62 -6.75
C TRP A 36 -1.09 16.52 -7.85
N GLU A 37 -1.44 17.80 -7.84
CA GLU A 37 -1.06 18.77 -8.89
C GLU A 37 -1.38 18.28 -10.32
N GLY A 38 -2.52 17.60 -10.48
CA GLY A 38 -2.95 17.03 -11.75
C GLY A 38 -2.28 15.69 -12.13
N LYS A 39 -1.36 15.18 -11.32
CA LYS A 39 -0.63 13.93 -11.53
C LYS A 39 -1.33 12.75 -10.88
N CYS A 40 -1.36 11.63 -11.59
CA CYS A 40 -1.88 10.36 -11.11
C CYS A 40 -0.74 9.43 -10.72
N PHE A 41 -0.81 8.81 -9.56
CA PHE A 41 0.26 7.94 -9.04
C PHE A 41 -0.19 6.50 -8.85
N VAL A 42 0.76 5.60 -9.16
CA VAL A 42 0.76 4.21 -8.71
C VAL A 42 1.98 4.00 -7.83
N SER A 43 1.81 3.39 -6.66
CA SER A 43 2.89 3.15 -5.72
C SER A 43 3.12 1.66 -5.49
N LEU A 44 4.36 1.20 -5.70
CA LEU A 44 4.84 -0.06 -5.18
C LEU A 44 5.28 0.16 -3.74
N ILE A 45 4.72 -0.60 -2.81
CA ILE A 45 5.00 -0.42 -1.38
C ILE A 45 5.39 -1.75 -0.78
N GLY A 46 6.48 -1.75 0.01
CA GLY A 46 6.86 -2.88 0.86
C GLY A 46 6.86 -2.44 2.32
N PHE A 47 6.33 -3.25 3.22
CA PHE A 47 6.33 -2.96 4.65
C PHE A 47 6.17 -4.22 5.50
N ILE A 48 6.27 -4.04 6.80
CA ILE A 48 6.12 -5.09 7.80
C ILE A 48 4.88 -4.82 8.63
N PHE A 49 4.00 -5.80 8.71
CA PHE A 49 3.02 -5.91 9.78
C PHE A 49 3.66 -6.51 11.02
N SER A 50 3.45 -5.90 12.17
CA SER A 50 3.82 -6.47 13.46
C SER A 50 2.73 -6.26 14.50
N ASN A 51 2.78 -7.03 15.58
CA ASN A 51 1.86 -6.91 16.72
C ASN A 51 0.36 -6.98 16.35
N THR A 52 0.02 -7.78 15.34
CA THR A 52 -1.34 -7.88 14.79
C THR A 52 -2.32 -8.49 15.79
N LYS A 53 -3.44 -7.79 16.00
CA LYS A 53 -4.59 -8.23 16.79
C LYS A 53 -5.87 -8.09 15.95
N ILE A 54 -6.67 -9.15 15.88
CA ILE A 54 -7.99 -9.14 15.24
C ILE A 54 -9.04 -9.23 16.34
N PHE A 55 -9.97 -8.27 16.38
CA PHE A 55 -10.95 -8.11 17.45
C PHE A 55 -10.32 -8.12 18.87
N GLY A 56 -9.12 -7.54 18.99
CA GLY A 56 -8.37 -7.49 20.25
C GLY A 56 -7.56 -8.76 20.60
N ILE A 57 -7.76 -9.86 19.87
CA ILE A 57 -7.06 -11.13 20.09
C ILE A 57 -5.77 -11.15 19.26
N LYS A 58 -4.64 -11.42 19.92
CA LYS A 58 -3.35 -11.55 19.23
C LYS A 58 -3.38 -12.76 18.30
N VAL A 59 -3.00 -12.55 17.04
CA VAL A 59 -2.94 -13.64 16.04
C VAL A 59 -1.69 -14.47 16.26
N PRO A 60 -1.80 -15.77 16.66
CA PRO A 60 -0.64 -16.63 16.87
C PRO A 60 0.18 -16.78 15.58
N PHE A 61 1.51 -16.89 15.70
CA PHE A 61 2.44 -17.09 14.58
C PHE A 61 2.47 -15.98 13.52
N HIS A 62 1.87 -14.80 13.80
CA HIS A 62 1.84 -13.62 12.94
C HIS A 62 2.51 -12.42 13.63
N ASN A 63 3.62 -12.66 14.34
CA ASN A 63 4.32 -11.57 15.02
C ASN A 63 4.93 -10.56 14.05
N THR A 64 5.34 -11.05 12.88
CA THR A 64 5.89 -10.23 11.78
C THR A 64 5.48 -10.87 10.47
N VAL A 65 4.87 -10.08 9.59
CA VAL A 65 4.45 -10.50 8.25
C VAL A 65 4.86 -9.44 7.25
N GLU A 66 5.54 -9.86 6.20
CA GLU A 66 5.89 -9.01 5.08
C GLU A 66 4.67 -8.79 4.20
N GLU A 67 4.51 -7.57 3.72
CA GLU A 67 3.61 -7.23 2.63
C GLU A 67 4.31 -6.41 1.56
N VAL A 68 4.00 -6.73 0.31
CA VAL A 68 4.29 -5.87 -0.84
C VAL A 68 3.02 -5.69 -1.64
N ASN A 69 2.66 -4.44 -1.93
CA ASN A 69 1.47 -4.14 -2.72
C ASN A 69 1.75 -3.12 -3.83
N LEU A 70 0.87 -3.12 -4.82
CA LEU A 70 0.77 -2.08 -5.83
C LEU A 70 -0.59 -1.42 -5.66
N ARG A 71 -0.61 -0.11 -5.39
CA ARG A 71 -1.83 0.64 -5.14
C ARG A 71 -1.87 1.96 -5.90
N PHE A 72 -3.05 2.54 -6.03
CA PHE A 72 -3.28 3.90 -6.51
C PHE A 72 -4.24 4.64 -5.59
N TYR A 73 -4.50 5.91 -5.86
CA TYR A 73 -5.17 6.80 -4.93
C TYR A 73 -6.49 7.28 -5.50
N VAL A 74 -7.53 7.22 -4.66
CA VAL A 74 -8.88 7.69 -4.97
C VAL A 74 -9.43 8.51 -3.81
N LYS A 75 -10.49 9.25 -4.09
CA LYS A 75 -11.26 9.97 -3.09
C LYS A 75 -12.75 9.79 -3.32
N ARG A 76 -13.52 9.94 -2.26
CA ARG A 76 -14.98 9.89 -2.28
C ARG A 76 -15.53 11.06 -1.48
N PHE A 77 -16.49 11.77 -2.04
CA PHE A 77 -17.16 12.84 -1.33
C PHE A 77 -18.37 12.30 -0.55
N GLU A 78 -18.39 12.50 0.76
CA GLU A 78 -19.50 12.09 1.64
C GLU A 78 -19.60 13.09 2.81
N ASN A 79 -20.82 13.53 3.15
CA ASN A 79 -21.08 14.44 4.27
C ASN A 79 -20.21 15.71 4.23
N ASN A 80 -20.12 16.38 3.08
CA ASN A 80 -19.31 17.57 2.84
C ASN A 80 -17.81 17.42 3.10
N THR A 81 -17.30 16.18 3.06
CA THR A 81 -15.88 15.89 3.30
C THR A 81 -15.35 14.92 2.27
N TRP A 82 -14.13 15.15 1.82
CA TRP A 82 -13.40 14.21 0.99
C TRP A 82 -12.76 13.14 1.85
N LYS A 83 -13.10 11.88 1.59
CA LYS A 83 -12.47 10.70 2.13
C LYS A 83 -11.42 10.21 1.14
N ARG A 84 -10.17 10.53 1.40
CA ARG A 84 -9.03 10.14 0.56
C ARG A 84 -8.56 8.75 0.94
N GLY A 85 -8.35 7.87 -0.05
CA GLY A 85 -8.02 6.49 0.21
C GLY A 85 -7.26 5.82 -0.92
N ALA A 86 -6.88 4.57 -0.70
CA ALA A 86 -6.16 3.74 -1.64
C ALA A 86 -7.04 2.62 -2.20
N VAL A 87 -6.71 2.22 -3.43
CA VAL A 87 -7.21 1.02 -4.09
C VAL A 87 -6.02 0.13 -4.40
N PHE A 88 -6.10 -1.13 -4.00
CA PHE A 88 -5.03 -2.09 -4.21
C PHE A 88 -5.25 -2.86 -5.52
N ILE A 89 -4.25 -2.80 -6.40
CA ILE A 89 -4.21 -3.62 -7.61
C ILE A 89 -3.93 -5.07 -7.23
N LYS A 90 -2.99 -5.26 -6.31
CA LYS A 90 -2.65 -6.55 -5.71
C LYS A 90 -1.83 -6.33 -4.44
N GLU A 91 -2.10 -7.18 -3.47
CA GLU A 91 -1.38 -7.26 -2.20
C GLU A 91 -0.77 -8.65 -2.06
N ILE A 92 0.51 -8.70 -1.71
CA ILE A 92 1.31 -9.93 -1.64
C ILE A 92 1.77 -10.10 -0.20
N VAL A 93 1.45 -11.24 0.40
CA VAL A 93 1.82 -11.58 1.78
C VAL A 93 2.40 -12.99 1.86
N SER A 94 3.19 -13.25 2.92
CA SER A 94 3.77 -14.57 3.15
C SER A 94 2.81 -15.57 3.84
N LYS A 95 1.65 -15.12 4.34
CA LYS A 95 0.74 -15.91 5.18
C LYS A 95 -0.61 -16.17 4.52
N PRO A 96 -0.95 -17.44 4.18
CA PRO A 96 -2.22 -17.79 3.51
C PRO A 96 -3.48 -17.38 4.28
N MET A 97 -3.43 -17.38 5.62
CA MET A 97 -4.58 -17.01 6.44
C MET A 97 -4.96 -15.53 6.22
N LEU A 98 -3.99 -14.63 6.08
CA LEU A 98 -4.25 -13.22 5.78
C LEU A 98 -4.92 -13.07 4.43
N THR A 99 -4.40 -13.76 3.40
CA THR A 99 -5.01 -13.80 2.08
C THR A 99 -6.48 -14.24 2.13
N PHE A 100 -6.76 -15.31 2.87
CA PHE A 100 -8.12 -15.83 3.00
C PHE A 100 -9.06 -14.81 3.67
N VAL A 101 -8.64 -14.23 4.79
CA VAL A 101 -9.46 -13.25 5.54
C VAL A 101 -9.69 -11.99 4.71
N ALA A 102 -8.66 -11.40 4.13
CA ALA A 102 -8.75 -10.15 3.38
C ALA A 102 -9.60 -10.30 2.11
N ASN A 103 -9.40 -11.36 1.34
CA ASN A 103 -10.19 -11.62 0.13
C ASN A 103 -11.64 -11.97 0.43
N THR A 104 -11.90 -12.68 1.54
CA THR A 104 -13.26 -13.09 1.91
C THR A 104 -14.05 -11.93 2.50
N ILE A 105 -13.45 -11.19 3.46
CA ILE A 105 -14.15 -10.15 4.22
C ILE A 105 -14.16 -8.82 3.45
N TYR A 106 -12.99 -8.34 3.01
CA TYR A 106 -12.86 -7.01 2.41
C TYR A 106 -13.00 -7.01 0.89
N LYS A 107 -12.88 -8.19 0.23
CA LYS A 107 -12.85 -8.35 -1.23
C LYS A 107 -11.62 -7.69 -1.86
N GLU A 108 -10.52 -7.70 -1.13
CA GLU A 108 -9.21 -7.26 -1.63
C GLU A 108 -8.55 -8.32 -2.52
N HIS A 109 -7.44 -7.95 -3.17
CA HIS A 109 -6.74 -8.79 -4.13
C HIS A 109 -5.43 -9.35 -3.56
N TYR A 110 -5.51 -10.03 -2.41
CA TYR A 110 -4.38 -10.67 -1.78
C TYR A 110 -3.93 -11.94 -2.51
N GLU A 111 -2.62 -12.09 -2.67
CA GLU A 111 -1.98 -13.31 -3.17
C GLU A 111 -0.88 -13.76 -2.18
N THR A 112 -0.86 -15.07 -1.84
CA THR A 112 0.21 -15.61 -1.00
C THR A 112 1.40 -15.99 -1.86
N MET A 113 2.58 -15.46 -1.53
CA MET A 113 3.84 -15.80 -2.18
C MET A 113 4.93 -16.09 -1.14
N PRO A 114 5.96 -16.89 -1.47
CA PRO A 114 7.16 -16.95 -0.65
C PRO A 114 7.80 -15.57 -0.57
N MET A 115 7.99 -15.07 0.64
CA MET A 115 8.56 -13.75 0.89
C MET A 115 9.68 -13.82 1.92
N LYS A 116 10.54 -12.82 1.89
CA LYS A 116 11.54 -12.54 2.91
C LYS A 116 11.87 -11.06 2.90
N TYR A 117 12.27 -10.52 4.04
CA TYR A 117 12.80 -9.17 4.12
C TYR A 117 14.18 -9.19 4.79
N LYS A 118 14.96 -8.14 4.52
CA LYS A 118 16.22 -7.88 5.20
C LYS A 118 16.22 -6.44 5.69
N TRP A 119 16.53 -6.26 6.96
CA TRP A 119 16.77 -4.96 7.56
C TRP A 119 18.20 -4.89 8.04
N GLU A 120 18.91 -3.85 7.65
CA GLU A 120 20.28 -3.61 8.06
C GLU A 120 20.41 -2.15 8.48
N GLU A 121 21.18 -1.93 9.52
CA GLU A 121 21.52 -0.61 10.02
C GLU A 121 22.97 -0.63 10.52
N ASN A 122 23.74 0.37 10.14
CA ASN A 122 25.10 0.60 10.59
C ASN A 122 25.24 2.04 11.12
N SER A 123 26.44 2.53 11.31
CA SER A 123 26.70 3.89 11.83
C SER A 123 26.37 5.02 10.82
N GLU A 124 26.19 4.72 9.55
CA GLU A 124 26.03 5.70 8.48
C GLU A 124 24.61 5.72 7.92
N ASN A 125 24.04 4.53 7.66
CA ASN A 125 22.74 4.40 7.03
C ASN A 125 21.98 3.15 7.47
N ARG A 126 20.75 3.04 6.98
CA ARG A 126 19.87 1.89 7.11
C ARG A 126 19.36 1.44 5.77
N SER A 127 19.05 0.17 5.65
CA SER A 127 18.39 -0.34 4.46
C SER A 127 17.31 -1.34 4.78
N VAL A 128 16.26 -1.36 3.95
CA VAL A 128 15.26 -2.41 3.93
C VAL A 128 15.18 -2.99 2.53
N ALA A 129 15.10 -4.32 2.44
CA ALA A 129 14.88 -5.03 1.19
C ALA A 129 13.74 -6.03 1.36
N TYR A 130 12.76 -5.95 0.46
CA TYR A 130 11.66 -6.90 0.34
C TYR A 130 11.90 -7.79 -0.86
N HIS A 131 11.70 -9.09 -0.67
CA HIS A 131 11.82 -10.08 -1.73
C HIS A 131 10.58 -10.97 -1.74
N TRP A 132 10.04 -11.24 -2.92
CA TRP A 132 8.92 -12.17 -3.12
C TRP A 132 9.12 -12.97 -4.38
N ARG A 133 8.53 -14.16 -4.46
CA ARG A 133 8.78 -15.07 -5.56
C ARG A 133 7.50 -15.43 -6.30
N LYS A 134 7.44 -15.04 -7.58
CA LYS A 134 6.36 -15.40 -8.52
C LYS A 134 6.92 -16.35 -9.58
N ASN A 135 6.25 -17.48 -9.83
CA ASN A 135 6.66 -18.45 -10.85
C ASN A 135 8.16 -18.81 -10.81
N LYS A 136 8.70 -19.07 -9.61
CA LYS A 136 10.12 -19.36 -9.35
C LYS A 136 11.08 -18.18 -9.56
N ILE A 137 10.63 -17.00 -9.99
CA ILE A 137 11.45 -15.82 -10.20
C ILE A 137 11.34 -14.90 -8.98
N TRP A 138 12.48 -14.58 -8.37
CA TRP A 138 12.53 -13.63 -7.27
C TRP A 138 12.45 -12.20 -7.77
N GLN A 139 11.59 -11.43 -7.13
CA GLN A 139 11.46 -9.99 -7.25
C GLN A 139 12.14 -9.33 -6.06
N SER A 140 12.59 -8.09 -6.19
CA SER A 140 13.14 -7.36 -5.06
C SER A 140 12.88 -5.85 -5.15
N PHE A 141 12.69 -5.26 -3.99
CA PHE A 141 12.62 -3.82 -3.78
C PHE A 141 13.45 -3.46 -2.54
N LYS A 142 14.55 -2.74 -2.74
CA LYS A 142 15.46 -2.29 -1.69
C LYS A 142 15.53 -0.77 -1.66
N VAL A 143 15.53 -0.18 -0.46
CA VAL A 143 15.76 1.24 -0.21
C VAL A 143 16.84 1.37 0.85
N THR A 144 17.81 2.27 0.61
CA THR A 144 18.83 2.69 1.58
C THR A 144 18.60 4.16 1.91
N ALA A 145 18.68 4.53 3.18
CA ALA A 145 18.38 5.87 3.65
C ALA A 145 19.24 6.25 4.86
N ALA A 146 19.36 7.54 5.12
CA ALA A 146 20.02 8.09 6.31
C ALA A 146 19.35 7.61 7.61
N LEU A 147 20.08 7.70 8.74
CA LEU A 147 19.57 7.24 10.04
C LEU A 147 18.54 8.20 10.64
N LYS A 148 18.66 9.49 10.36
CA LYS A 148 17.84 10.53 10.96
C LYS A 148 16.51 10.67 10.21
N THR A 149 15.42 10.72 10.95
CA THR A 149 14.11 11.06 10.40
C THR A 149 13.90 12.57 10.33
N SER A 150 13.04 12.99 9.41
CA SER A 150 12.49 14.34 9.31
C SER A 150 10.97 14.32 9.24
N GLU A 151 10.35 15.43 9.60
CA GLU A 151 8.91 15.61 9.42
C GLU A 151 8.58 15.67 7.92
N ILE A 152 7.41 15.16 7.57
CA ILE A 152 6.88 15.27 6.21
C ILE A 152 6.38 16.70 6.01
N GLN A 153 6.89 17.35 4.98
CA GLN A 153 6.52 18.73 4.66
C GLN A 153 5.05 18.81 4.22
N GLU A 154 4.33 19.81 4.69
CA GLU A 154 2.96 20.09 4.28
C GLU A 154 2.87 20.43 2.79
N ASN A 155 1.77 20.02 2.17
CA ASN A 155 1.51 20.18 0.73
C ASN A 155 2.56 19.55 -0.19
N SER A 156 3.34 18.58 0.33
CA SER A 156 4.31 17.82 -0.48
C SER A 156 3.68 16.56 -1.10
N GLU A 157 4.32 16.05 -2.17
CA GLU A 157 3.97 14.73 -2.73
C GLU A 157 4.01 13.63 -1.67
N THR A 158 4.99 13.67 -0.76
CA THR A 158 5.10 12.69 0.34
C THR A 158 3.87 12.73 1.23
N GLU A 159 3.40 13.92 1.63
CA GLU A 159 2.16 14.06 2.39
C GLU A 159 0.97 13.52 1.60
N PHE A 160 0.84 13.91 0.33
CA PHE A 160 -0.22 13.39 -0.53
C PHE A 160 -0.25 11.86 -0.54
N ILE A 161 0.90 11.20 -0.73
CA ILE A 161 1.02 9.74 -0.80
C ILE A 161 0.72 9.05 0.55
N THR A 162 1.07 9.67 1.67
CA THR A 162 0.98 9.04 2.99
C THR A 162 -0.33 9.32 3.72
N GLU A 163 -1.03 10.43 3.43
CA GLU A 163 -2.22 10.86 4.15
C GLU A 163 -3.52 10.39 3.46
N HIS A 164 -3.60 9.07 3.23
CA HIS A 164 -4.79 8.39 2.73
C HIS A 164 -5.31 7.42 3.79
N TYR A 165 -6.41 7.78 4.41
CA TYR A 165 -6.95 7.09 5.59
C TYR A 165 -8.10 6.13 5.29
N TRP A 166 -8.37 5.84 4.02
CA TRP A 166 -9.43 4.93 3.59
C TRP A 166 -8.89 3.86 2.65
N GLY A 167 -9.50 2.67 2.70
CA GLY A 167 -9.32 1.62 1.71
C GLY A 167 -10.62 1.43 0.94
N TYR A 168 -10.52 1.25 -0.38
CA TYR A 168 -11.65 1.03 -1.27
C TYR A 168 -11.42 -0.21 -2.11
N ALA A 169 -12.26 -1.24 -1.93
CA ALA A 169 -12.20 -2.46 -2.72
C ALA A 169 -13.41 -2.55 -3.67
N LYS A 170 -13.15 -2.66 -4.97
CA LYS A 170 -14.17 -2.85 -5.99
C LYS A 170 -14.74 -4.27 -5.90
N VAL A 171 -16.01 -4.41 -5.48
CA VAL A 171 -16.68 -5.70 -5.40
C VAL A 171 -17.23 -6.10 -6.77
N ASN A 172 -17.87 -5.15 -7.46
CA ASN A 172 -18.37 -5.24 -8.84
C ASN A 172 -18.60 -3.83 -9.40
N ASP A 173 -19.26 -3.69 -10.54
CA ASP A 173 -19.44 -2.37 -11.19
C ASP A 173 -20.44 -1.43 -10.50
N THR A 174 -21.13 -1.88 -9.46
CA THR A 174 -22.08 -1.08 -8.69
C THR A 174 -21.82 -1.05 -7.20
N VAL A 175 -20.88 -1.87 -6.70
CA VAL A 175 -20.64 -2.08 -5.26
C VAL A 175 -19.17 -1.92 -4.92
N THR A 176 -18.90 -1.12 -3.89
CA THR A 176 -17.58 -0.86 -3.30
C THR A 176 -17.60 -1.17 -1.80
N ASN A 177 -16.59 -1.84 -1.29
CA ASN A 177 -16.32 -1.88 0.14
C ASN A 177 -15.41 -0.72 0.52
N GLU A 178 -15.78 0.00 1.58
CA GLU A 178 -15.03 1.11 2.18
C GLU A 178 -14.64 0.72 3.60
N TYR A 179 -13.42 1.00 4.02
CA TYR A 179 -12.99 0.85 5.41
C TYR A 179 -11.98 1.93 5.77
N GLU A 180 -12.00 2.35 7.04
CA GLU A 180 -11.10 3.37 7.55
C GLU A 180 -9.83 2.74 8.11
N VAL A 181 -8.69 3.37 7.81
CA VAL A 181 -7.38 3.04 8.37
C VAL A 181 -6.86 4.27 9.08
N THR A 182 -6.65 4.19 10.39
CA THR A 182 -6.12 5.32 11.17
C THR A 182 -4.69 5.11 11.56
N HIS A 183 -3.89 6.16 11.41
CA HIS A 183 -2.51 6.24 11.88
C HIS A 183 -2.14 7.70 12.16
N PRO A 184 -1.17 7.98 13.04
CA PRO A 184 -0.63 9.32 13.19
C PRO A 184 0.15 9.72 11.94
N ARG A 185 0.39 11.02 11.76
CA ARG A 185 1.30 11.52 10.74
C ARG A 185 2.69 10.91 10.93
N TRP A 186 3.28 10.45 9.83
CA TRP A 186 4.56 9.74 9.88
C TRP A 186 5.76 10.68 9.71
N LYS A 187 6.95 10.14 10.01
CA LYS A 187 8.25 10.72 9.70
C LYS A 187 8.89 9.94 8.56
N LYS A 188 9.68 10.63 7.76
CA LYS A 188 10.43 10.03 6.66
C LYS A 188 11.92 10.03 6.92
N TYR A 189 12.62 9.09 6.31
CA TYR A 189 14.08 9.08 6.19
C TYR A 189 14.49 9.71 4.85
N GLU A 190 15.65 10.35 4.81
CA GLU A 190 16.24 10.81 3.56
C GLU A 190 16.79 9.61 2.79
N VAL A 191 16.27 9.37 1.59
CA VAL A 191 16.65 8.23 0.75
C VAL A 191 17.94 8.54 0.00
N GLU A 192 18.92 7.64 0.12
CA GLU A 192 20.21 7.71 -0.56
C GLU A 192 20.20 6.92 -1.88
N SER A 193 19.57 5.74 -1.89
CA SER A 193 19.48 4.89 -3.07
C SER A 193 18.32 3.91 -3.01
N ALA A 194 17.93 3.41 -4.19
CA ALA A 194 16.98 2.31 -4.30
C ALA A 194 17.38 1.35 -5.43
N ASP A 195 17.07 0.06 -5.25
CA ASP A 195 17.22 -0.98 -6.26
C ASP A 195 15.88 -1.74 -6.41
N ILE A 196 15.27 -1.64 -7.61
CA ILE A 196 13.97 -2.23 -7.92
C ILE A 196 14.18 -3.23 -9.05
N LYS A 197 13.98 -4.51 -8.75
CA LYS A 197 14.05 -5.63 -9.69
C LYS A 197 12.72 -6.36 -9.67
N VAL A 198 11.74 -5.77 -10.34
CA VAL A 198 10.35 -6.24 -10.37
C VAL A 198 9.90 -6.39 -11.82
N ASP A 199 9.46 -7.57 -12.19
CA ASP A 199 8.70 -7.79 -13.42
C ASP A 199 7.22 -7.48 -13.13
N PHE A 200 6.82 -6.24 -13.40
CA PHE A 200 5.46 -5.76 -13.15
C PHE A 200 4.42 -6.51 -14.01
N LYS A 201 4.78 -6.96 -15.22
CA LYS A 201 3.90 -7.80 -16.04
C LYS A 201 3.62 -9.13 -15.37
N LEU A 202 4.67 -9.82 -14.90
CA LEU A 202 4.56 -11.12 -14.25
C LEU A 202 3.76 -11.04 -12.95
N VAL A 203 3.98 -9.99 -12.17
CA VAL A 203 3.40 -9.86 -10.81
C VAL A 203 2.00 -9.23 -10.85
N TYR A 204 1.83 -8.15 -11.60
CA TYR A 204 0.62 -7.30 -11.57
C TYR A 204 -0.20 -7.36 -12.87
N GLY A 205 0.30 -8.07 -13.89
CA GLY A 205 -0.40 -8.27 -15.15
C GLY A 205 0.02 -7.30 -16.27
N LYS A 206 -0.44 -7.61 -17.49
CA LYS A 206 -0.01 -6.92 -18.73
C LYS A 206 -0.25 -5.40 -18.72
N TYR A 207 -1.26 -4.94 -18.01
CA TYR A 207 -1.59 -3.51 -17.93
C TYR A 207 -0.55 -2.68 -17.18
N PHE A 208 0.30 -3.33 -16.37
CA PHE A 208 1.38 -2.71 -15.60
C PHE A 208 2.77 -3.01 -16.17
N GLU A 209 2.88 -3.67 -17.33
CA GLU A 209 4.16 -3.99 -18.00
C GLU A 209 5.00 -2.73 -18.28
N PHE A 210 4.37 -1.60 -18.57
CA PHE A 210 5.06 -0.35 -18.85
C PHE A 210 5.91 0.16 -17.66
N LEU A 211 5.56 -0.23 -16.43
CA LEU A 211 6.37 0.10 -15.23
C LEU A 211 7.76 -0.55 -15.25
N ASN A 212 7.97 -1.59 -16.07
CA ASN A 212 9.30 -2.18 -16.28
C ASN A 212 10.26 -1.22 -17.01
N HIS A 213 9.73 -0.23 -17.71
CA HIS A 213 10.48 0.64 -18.61
C HIS A 213 10.59 2.10 -18.16
N ILE A 214 9.97 2.44 -17.04
CA ILE A 214 10.01 3.78 -16.46
C ILE A 214 10.63 3.74 -15.06
N LYS A 215 11.25 4.84 -14.66
CA LYS A 215 11.75 5.02 -13.30
C LYS A 215 10.65 5.61 -12.42
N PRO A 216 10.62 5.28 -11.13
CA PRO A 216 9.74 5.99 -10.20
C PRO A 216 10.12 7.47 -10.15
N THR A 217 9.12 8.33 -9.99
CA THR A 217 9.28 9.78 -9.84
C THR A 217 9.81 10.13 -8.45
N SER A 218 9.46 9.33 -7.46
CA SER A 218 9.98 9.47 -6.10
C SER A 218 10.13 8.12 -5.39
N ILE A 219 11.07 8.07 -4.45
CA ILE A 219 11.29 6.94 -3.53
C ILE A 219 11.21 7.47 -2.11
N MET A 220 10.55 6.73 -1.22
CA MET A 220 10.40 7.11 0.18
C MET A 220 10.72 5.93 1.08
N LEU A 221 11.30 6.21 2.24
CA LEU A 221 11.36 5.29 3.38
C LEU A 221 10.72 5.98 4.58
N ILE A 222 9.67 5.36 5.10
CA ILE A 222 8.81 5.89 6.15
C ILE A 222 8.96 5.03 7.40
N GLU A 223 9.03 5.67 8.58
CA GLU A 223 9.16 4.98 9.86
C GLU A 223 7.96 4.08 10.15
N GLY A 224 6.76 4.57 9.84
CA GLY A 224 5.52 3.89 10.18
C GLY A 224 5.09 4.07 11.63
N SER A 225 4.01 3.40 12.00
CA SER A 225 3.39 3.54 13.32
C SER A 225 2.46 2.38 13.67
N LYS A 226 1.83 2.47 14.84
CA LYS A 226 0.60 1.74 15.13
C LYS A 226 -0.51 2.21 14.21
N ILE A 227 -1.33 1.26 13.78
CA ILE A 227 -2.51 1.51 12.93
C ILE A 227 -3.73 0.80 13.48
N THR A 228 -4.91 1.32 13.12
CA THR A 228 -6.17 0.58 13.28
C THR A 228 -6.89 0.49 11.94
N ILE A 229 -7.55 -0.65 11.72
CA ILE A 229 -8.45 -0.84 10.57
C ILE A 229 -9.84 -1.09 11.13
N GLU A 230 -10.81 -0.27 10.73
CA GLU A 230 -12.19 -0.39 11.17
C GLU A 230 -12.95 -1.43 10.30
N GLY A 231 -14.11 -1.82 10.79
CA GLY A 231 -15.00 -2.72 10.04
C GLY A 231 -15.43 -2.09 8.71
N LYS A 232 -15.55 -2.90 7.67
CA LYS A 232 -15.95 -2.42 6.35
C LYS A 232 -17.39 -1.95 6.31
N LYS A 233 -17.64 -0.95 5.47
CA LYS A 233 -18.96 -0.48 5.03
C LYS A 233 -19.11 -0.77 3.53
N THR A 234 -20.29 -1.18 3.11
CA THR A 234 -20.57 -1.41 1.68
C THR A 234 -21.31 -0.21 1.11
N ILE A 235 -20.78 0.33 0.02
CA ILE A 235 -21.32 1.45 -0.73
C ILE A 235 -21.93 0.89 -2.01
N LYS A 236 -23.15 1.32 -2.32
CA LYS A 236 -23.80 1.05 -3.62
C LYS A 236 -23.83 2.34 -4.43
N LYS A 237 -23.43 2.28 -5.69
CA LYS A 237 -23.68 3.38 -6.63
C LYS A 237 -25.18 3.43 -6.88
N GLU A 238 -25.80 4.57 -6.60
CA GLU A 238 -27.19 4.77 -6.97
C GLU A 238 -27.31 4.69 -8.48
N ALA A 239 -28.31 3.94 -8.96
CA ALA A 239 -28.67 3.95 -10.36
C ALA A 239 -29.34 5.28 -10.67
N PHE A 240 -28.74 6.05 -11.58
CA PHE A 240 -29.38 7.24 -12.16
C PHE A 240 -30.38 6.80 -13.23
#